data_6851c58ecadd1cacb928c82a4f5c2304
#
_entry.id   6851c58ecadd1cacb928c82a4f5c2304
#
_cell.length_a   1.000
_cell.length_b   1.000
_cell.length_c   1.000
_cell.angle_alpha   90.00
_cell.angle_beta   90.00
_cell.angle_gamma   90.00
#
_symmetry.space_group_name_H-M   'P 1'
#
loop_
_entity.id
_entity.type
_entity.pdbx_description
1 polymer ?
#
loop_
_entity_poly.entity_id
_entity_poly.type
_entity_poly.pdbx_seq_one_letter_code
_entity_poly.pdbx_strand_id
1 'polypeptide(L)'
;CELPAGIDVCGKGLEPQRVVNLGVRKFDIEGRVQVLDFESFALVNAYYPNSQPERARIRYKVEFCRAIVALGRALRETGKPMIVCGDFNIAHKEIDLARPKENVNNPGFYPEERRAIDRLLREGYIDTFRHFTTDPGHYTWWSYRTNARARNIGWRLDYHVIDEALAPRLQAARI
;
A
#
# COMPACT_ATOMS: atom_id res chain seq x y z
N CYS A 1 -14.76 3.33 14.26
CA CYS A 1 -14.46 4.30 13.19
C CYS A 1 -15.75 4.60 12.42
N GLU A 2 -16.16 5.87 12.35
CA GLU A 2 -17.40 6.29 11.67
C GLU A 2 -17.20 6.61 10.18
N LEU A 3 -16.00 6.42 9.65
CA LEU A 3 -15.67 6.75 8.28
C LEU A 3 -15.91 5.57 7.33
N PRO A 4 -16.28 5.79 6.06
CA PRO A 4 -16.71 4.74 5.14
C PRO A 4 -15.70 3.62 4.87
N ALA A 5 -14.41 3.87 5.03
CA ALA A 5 -13.38 2.85 4.82
C ALA A 5 -13.01 2.05 6.08
N GLY A 6 -13.29 2.60 7.29
CA GLY A 6 -13.19 1.88 8.55
C GLY A 6 -11.85 1.20 8.85
N ILE A 7 -10.74 1.94 8.73
CA ILE A 7 -9.41 1.39 9.00
C ILE A 7 -9.04 1.66 10.45
N ASP A 8 -8.55 0.63 11.16
CA ASP A 8 -8.03 0.74 12.52
C ASP A 8 -6.65 0.09 12.67
N VAL A 9 -5.85 0.64 13.57
CA VAL A 9 -4.56 0.06 14.00
C VAL A 9 -4.62 -0.18 15.50
N CYS A 10 -4.38 -1.43 15.90
CA CYS A 10 -4.27 -1.83 17.30
C CYS A 10 -2.84 -2.22 17.61
N GLY A 11 -2.26 -1.69 18.68
CA GLY A 11 -0.93 -2.01 19.16
C GLY A 11 -0.90 -2.15 20.68
N LYS A 12 0.08 -2.90 21.20
CA LYS A 12 0.31 -3.02 22.63
C LYS A 12 1.71 -2.50 22.97
N GLY A 13 1.78 -1.52 23.84
CA GLY A 13 3.04 -1.04 24.40
C GLY A 13 3.75 0.05 23.59
N LEU A 14 3.18 0.50 22.47
CA LEU A 14 3.69 1.65 21.72
C LEU A 14 2.53 2.59 21.39
N GLU A 15 2.50 3.76 22.01
CA GLU A 15 1.45 4.75 21.83
C GLU A 15 1.90 5.84 20.85
N PRO A 16 1.10 6.16 19.82
CA PRO A 16 1.41 7.29 18.94
C PRO A 16 1.20 8.62 19.68
N GLN A 17 2.03 9.60 19.39
CA GLN A 17 1.87 10.97 19.89
C GLN A 17 0.61 11.64 19.30
N ARG A 18 0.29 11.32 18.06
CA ARG A 18 -0.90 11.79 17.34
C ARG A 18 -1.40 10.75 16.36
N VAL A 19 -2.70 10.77 16.14
CA VAL A 19 -3.36 10.07 15.04
C VAL A 19 -4.07 11.14 14.17
N VAL A 20 -3.71 11.21 12.89
CA VAL A 20 -4.24 12.20 11.97
C VAL A 20 -4.60 11.56 10.62
N ASN A 21 -5.37 12.27 9.81
CA ASN A 21 -5.68 11.89 8.44
C ASN A 21 -4.55 12.32 7.48
N LEU A 22 -4.69 12.02 6.20
CA LEU A 22 -3.73 12.39 5.16
C LEU A 22 -3.59 13.92 4.99
N GLY A 23 -4.59 14.69 5.40
CA GLY A 23 -4.62 16.14 5.23
C GLY A 23 -5.09 16.60 3.84
N VAL A 24 -5.67 15.70 3.06
CA VAL A 24 -6.23 15.98 1.74
C VAL A 24 -7.72 15.68 1.76
N ARG A 25 -8.55 16.72 1.85
CA ARG A 25 -9.99 16.63 2.10
C ARG A 25 -10.72 15.56 1.29
N LYS A 26 -10.47 15.47 -0.01
CA LYS A 26 -11.13 14.48 -0.90
C LYS A 26 -10.81 13.03 -0.55
N PHE A 27 -9.67 12.76 0.07
CA PHE A 27 -9.27 11.42 0.51
C PHE A 27 -9.71 11.18 1.96
N ASP A 28 -9.65 12.22 2.79
CA ASP A 28 -10.03 12.15 4.20
C ASP A 28 -11.53 11.91 4.39
N ILE A 29 -12.40 12.44 3.51
CA ILE A 29 -13.84 12.17 3.51
C ILE A 29 -14.14 10.67 3.31
N GLU A 30 -13.31 9.94 2.53
CA GLU A 30 -13.49 8.51 2.33
C GLU A 30 -12.86 7.65 3.47
N GLY A 31 -12.17 8.27 4.44
CA GLY A 31 -11.60 7.60 5.61
C GLY A 31 -10.58 6.52 5.27
N ARG A 32 -9.72 6.77 4.25
CA ARG A 32 -8.82 5.76 3.69
C ARG A 32 -7.45 5.72 4.31
N VAL A 33 -7.08 6.69 5.15
CA VAL A 33 -5.73 6.82 5.70
C VAL A 33 -5.78 7.20 7.16
N GLN A 34 -5.01 6.48 7.96
CA GLN A 34 -4.62 6.88 9.31
C GLN A 34 -3.10 7.06 9.33
N VAL A 35 -2.65 8.20 9.81
CA VAL A 35 -1.24 8.48 10.06
C VAL A 35 -1.03 8.47 11.56
N LEU A 36 -0.30 7.49 12.06
CA LEU A 36 0.09 7.37 13.46
C LEU A 36 1.50 7.95 13.60
N ASP A 37 1.60 9.08 14.25
CA ASP A 37 2.86 9.81 14.45
C ASP A 37 3.51 9.36 15.75
N PHE A 38 4.60 8.61 15.65
CA PHE A 38 5.42 8.18 16.77
C PHE A 38 6.65 9.10 16.91
N GLU A 39 7.38 8.99 17.99
CA GLU A 39 8.58 9.81 18.25
C GLU A 39 9.62 9.68 17.14
N SER A 40 9.93 8.45 16.71
CA SER A 40 11.05 8.14 15.81
C SER A 40 10.63 7.75 14.39
N PHE A 41 9.32 7.62 14.08
CA PHE A 41 8.81 7.27 12.76
C PHE A 41 7.32 7.61 12.63
N ALA A 42 6.78 7.56 11.43
CA ALA A 42 5.35 7.61 11.18
C ALA A 42 4.87 6.30 10.54
N LEU A 43 3.76 5.75 11.05
CA LEU A 43 3.06 4.61 10.45
C LEU A 43 1.83 5.10 9.71
N VAL A 44 1.75 4.82 8.44
CA VAL A 44 0.63 5.15 7.56
C VAL A 44 -0.12 3.87 7.23
N ASN A 45 -1.31 3.70 7.79
CA ASN A 45 -2.22 2.62 7.42
C ASN A 45 -3.17 3.14 6.35
N ALA A 46 -3.17 2.52 5.16
CA ALA A 46 -3.87 3.05 3.99
C ALA A 46 -4.64 1.98 3.20
N TYR A 47 -5.89 2.27 2.90
CA TYR A 47 -6.72 1.52 1.96
C TYR A 47 -6.82 2.26 0.63
N TYR A 48 -5.99 1.89 -0.33
CA TYR A 48 -5.93 2.56 -1.62
C TYR A 48 -7.22 2.36 -2.42
N PRO A 49 -7.71 3.39 -3.11
CA PRO A 49 -8.92 3.28 -3.91
C PRO A 49 -8.80 2.20 -4.98
N ASN A 50 -9.86 1.45 -5.23
CA ASN A 50 -9.95 0.60 -6.41
C ASN A 50 -10.16 1.47 -7.66
N SER A 51 -9.47 1.17 -8.76
CA SER A 51 -9.54 1.93 -10.02
C SER A 51 -10.84 1.73 -10.79
N GLN A 52 -11.58 0.69 -10.46
CA GLN A 52 -12.79 0.22 -11.13
C GLN A 52 -12.58 -0.16 -12.61
N PRO A 53 -13.49 -0.94 -13.21
CA PRO A 53 -13.45 -1.26 -14.63
C PRO A 53 -13.38 0.01 -15.49
N GLU A 54 -12.82 -0.13 -16.69
CA GLU A 54 -12.71 0.96 -17.66
C GLU A 54 -11.95 2.20 -17.14
N ARG A 55 -11.11 2.01 -16.12
CA ARG A 55 -10.33 3.09 -15.47
C ARG A 55 -11.18 4.21 -14.85
N ALA A 56 -12.42 3.92 -14.46
CA ALA A 56 -13.38 4.93 -13.99
C ALA A 56 -12.85 5.79 -12.82
N ARG A 57 -11.99 5.22 -11.95
CA ARG A 57 -11.37 5.94 -10.82
C ARG A 57 -9.84 6.00 -10.91
N ILE A 58 -9.22 5.73 -12.06
CA ILE A 58 -7.75 5.66 -12.19
C ILE A 58 -7.06 6.98 -11.82
N ARG A 59 -7.61 8.12 -12.25
CA ARG A 59 -7.07 9.44 -11.91
C ARG A 59 -7.06 9.67 -10.40
N TYR A 60 -8.19 9.41 -9.74
CA TYR A 60 -8.33 9.54 -8.30
C TYR A 60 -7.32 8.67 -7.55
N LYS A 61 -7.14 7.42 -7.96
CA LYS A 61 -6.16 6.50 -7.36
C LYS A 61 -4.72 6.97 -7.57
N VAL A 62 -4.35 7.40 -8.77
CA VAL A 62 -3.00 7.91 -9.04
C VAL A 62 -2.72 9.19 -8.25
N GLU A 63 -3.71 10.06 -8.08
CA GLU A 63 -3.59 11.25 -7.24
C GLU A 63 -3.43 10.87 -5.75
N PHE A 64 -4.16 9.85 -5.28
CA PHE A 64 -3.99 9.30 -3.94
C PHE A 64 -2.56 8.77 -3.72
N CYS A 65 -2.01 7.98 -4.65
CA CYS A 65 -0.63 7.51 -4.58
C CYS A 65 0.37 8.68 -4.51
N ARG A 66 0.14 9.75 -5.27
CA ARG A 66 0.99 10.97 -5.22
C ARG A 66 0.90 11.67 -3.87
N ALA A 67 -0.28 11.69 -3.24
CA ALA A 67 -0.46 12.29 -1.93
C ALA A 67 0.30 11.51 -0.84
N ILE A 68 0.32 10.17 -0.91
CA ILE A 68 1.15 9.34 0.00
C ILE A 68 2.65 9.64 -0.20
N VAL A 69 3.10 9.77 -1.44
CA VAL A 69 4.51 10.16 -1.72
C VAL A 69 4.81 11.55 -1.16
N ALA A 70 3.90 12.51 -1.33
CA ALA A 70 4.06 13.87 -0.80
C ALA A 70 4.13 13.88 0.74
N LEU A 71 3.29 13.10 1.41
CA LEU A 71 3.36 12.92 2.86
C LEU A 71 4.72 12.38 3.30
N GLY A 72 5.24 11.36 2.60
CA GLY A 72 6.55 10.78 2.93
C GLY A 72 7.68 11.77 2.78
N ARG A 73 7.66 12.64 1.76
CA ARG A 73 8.63 13.73 1.60
C ARG A 73 8.56 14.72 2.76
N ALA A 74 7.35 15.17 3.12
CA ALA A 74 7.14 16.10 4.22
C ALA A 74 7.61 15.51 5.58
N LEU A 75 7.38 14.22 5.80
CA LEU A 75 7.89 13.52 7.00
C LEU A 75 9.42 13.47 7.01
N ARG A 76 10.08 13.20 5.88
CA ARG A 76 11.55 13.23 5.79
C ARG A 76 12.15 14.60 6.09
N GLU A 77 11.50 15.68 5.67
CA GLU A 77 11.93 17.06 5.99
C GLU A 77 11.97 17.31 7.52
N THR A 78 11.14 16.58 8.27
CA THR A 78 11.13 16.60 9.76
C THR A 78 12.02 15.52 10.39
N GLY A 79 12.78 14.77 9.59
CA GLY A 79 13.65 13.69 10.06
C GLY A 79 12.91 12.40 10.44
N LYS A 80 11.63 12.25 10.09
CA LYS A 80 10.83 11.06 10.41
C LYS A 80 10.74 10.11 9.22
N PRO A 81 11.28 8.89 9.28
CA PRO A 81 11.04 7.86 8.29
C PRO A 81 9.60 7.37 8.33
N MET A 82 9.04 7.02 7.17
CA MET A 82 7.67 6.56 7.02
C MET A 82 7.61 5.04 6.79
N ILE A 83 6.67 4.39 7.44
CA ILE A 83 6.22 3.03 7.15
C ILE A 83 4.81 3.15 6.58
N VAL A 84 4.55 2.55 5.42
CA VAL A 84 3.20 2.46 4.83
C VAL A 84 2.77 1.01 4.81
N CYS A 85 1.59 0.72 5.35
CA CYS A 85 0.98 -0.61 5.29
C CYS A 85 -0.49 -0.53 4.84
N GLY A 86 -1.01 -1.65 4.39
CA GLY A 86 -2.41 -1.83 4.04
C GLY A 86 -2.65 -2.38 2.64
N ASP A 87 -3.91 -2.33 2.21
CA ASP A 87 -4.32 -2.77 0.88
C ASP A 87 -4.07 -1.66 -0.16
N PHE A 88 -3.10 -1.87 -1.01
CA PHE A 88 -2.79 -0.94 -2.10
C PHE A 88 -3.72 -1.12 -3.31
N ASN A 89 -4.48 -2.22 -3.35
CA ASN A 89 -5.30 -2.56 -4.51
C ASN A 89 -4.50 -2.57 -5.83
N ILE A 90 -3.18 -2.85 -5.76
CA ILE A 90 -2.26 -2.90 -6.92
C ILE A 90 -1.34 -4.11 -6.78
N ALA A 91 -1.32 -4.96 -7.79
CA ALA A 91 -0.20 -5.89 -7.98
C ALA A 91 0.90 -5.15 -8.75
N HIS A 92 2.12 -5.07 -8.18
CA HIS A 92 3.18 -4.22 -8.73
C HIS A 92 3.81 -4.81 -9.98
N LYS A 93 4.30 -6.04 -9.89
CA LYS A 93 4.98 -6.75 -10.99
C LYS A 93 4.17 -7.99 -11.42
N GLU A 94 4.55 -8.59 -12.53
CA GLU A 94 3.92 -9.83 -13.02
C GLU A 94 4.01 -10.98 -12.02
N ILE A 95 5.04 -11.00 -11.19
CA ILE A 95 5.23 -11.98 -10.12
C ILE A 95 4.20 -11.82 -8.98
N ASP A 96 3.52 -10.69 -8.90
CA ASP A 96 2.58 -10.36 -7.82
C ASP A 96 1.14 -10.80 -8.10
N LEU A 97 0.89 -11.47 -9.23
CA LEU A 97 -0.41 -12.07 -9.51
C LEU A 97 -0.30 -13.32 -10.38
N ALA A 98 -1.28 -14.23 -10.26
CA ALA A 98 -1.24 -15.54 -10.91
C ALA A 98 -1.45 -15.48 -12.41
N ARG A 99 -2.00 -14.57 -13.05
CA ARG A 99 -2.29 -14.53 -14.49
C ARG A 99 -2.03 -13.14 -15.07
N PRO A 100 -0.78 -12.69 -15.11
CA PRO A 100 -0.48 -11.30 -15.47
C PRO A 100 -0.95 -10.93 -16.86
N LYS A 101 -0.76 -11.80 -17.85
CA LYS A 101 -1.15 -11.52 -19.25
C LYS A 101 -2.66 -11.31 -19.42
N GLU A 102 -3.48 -12.05 -18.66
CA GLU A 102 -4.95 -11.94 -18.73
C GLU A 102 -5.46 -10.67 -18.02
N ASN A 103 -4.63 -10.05 -17.17
CA ASN A 103 -5.03 -8.99 -16.25
C ASN A 103 -4.44 -7.61 -16.57
N VAL A 104 -3.69 -7.43 -17.66
CA VAL A 104 -3.01 -6.17 -18.03
C VAL A 104 -3.98 -4.97 -18.09
N ASN A 105 -5.25 -5.22 -18.44
CA ASN A 105 -6.29 -4.20 -18.54
C ASN A 105 -7.34 -4.30 -17.42
N ASN A 106 -7.00 -4.92 -16.29
CA ASN A 106 -7.90 -5.03 -15.15
C ASN A 106 -7.50 -4.08 -14.02
N PRO A 107 -8.48 -3.60 -13.22
CA PRO A 107 -8.21 -2.83 -12.00
C PRO A 107 -7.25 -3.57 -11.09
N GLY A 108 -6.28 -2.84 -10.53
CA GLY A 108 -5.21 -3.41 -9.71
C GLY A 108 -3.97 -3.82 -10.49
N PHE A 109 -4.01 -3.82 -11.85
CA PHE A 109 -2.83 -4.13 -12.65
C PHE A 109 -2.66 -3.22 -13.87
N TYR A 110 -3.37 -2.10 -13.92
CA TYR A 110 -3.15 -1.10 -14.97
C TYR A 110 -1.71 -0.55 -14.93
N PRO A 111 -1.12 -0.24 -16.09
CA PRO A 111 0.23 0.33 -16.14
C PRO A 111 0.40 1.61 -15.29
N GLU A 112 -0.65 2.42 -15.18
CA GLU A 112 -0.66 3.65 -14.39
C GLU A 112 -0.50 3.36 -12.87
N GLU A 113 -1.15 2.30 -12.40
CA GLU A 113 -1.09 1.84 -11.00
C GLU A 113 0.30 1.29 -10.68
N ARG A 114 0.82 0.43 -11.55
CA ARG A 114 2.17 -0.16 -11.41
C ARG A 114 3.24 0.93 -11.37
N ARG A 115 3.15 1.93 -12.27
CA ARG A 115 4.05 3.09 -12.26
C ARG A 115 3.93 3.93 -10.98
N ALA A 116 2.77 3.93 -10.31
CA ALA A 116 2.64 4.64 -9.05
C ALA A 116 3.45 3.98 -7.93
N ILE A 117 3.49 2.62 -7.87
CA ILE A 117 4.40 1.91 -6.96
C ILE A 117 5.86 2.11 -7.36
N ASP A 118 6.20 2.01 -8.66
CA ASP A 118 7.56 2.32 -9.13
C ASP A 118 8.02 3.71 -8.68
N ARG A 119 7.12 4.70 -8.66
CA ARG A 119 7.42 6.05 -8.17
C ARG A 119 7.73 6.04 -6.67
N LEU A 120 6.88 5.38 -5.87
CA LEU A 120 7.10 5.28 -4.42
C LEU A 120 8.46 4.66 -4.12
N LEU A 121 8.80 3.56 -4.78
CA LEU A 121 10.09 2.89 -4.57
C LEU A 121 11.28 3.75 -5.02
N ARG A 122 11.15 4.52 -6.13
CA ARG A 122 12.19 5.47 -6.56
C ARG A 122 12.40 6.65 -5.61
N GLU A 123 11.44 6.93 -4.75
CA GLU A 123 11.58 7.93 -3.68
C GLU A 123 12.37 7.39 -2.46
N GLY A 124 13.03 6.22 -2.57
CA GLY A 124 13.81 5.62 -1.50
C GLY A 124 12.94 4.82 -0.51
N TYR A 125 11.94 4.13 -1.03
CA TYR A 125 11.14 3.18 -0.24
C TYR A 125 11.42 1.75 -0.67
N ILE A 126 11.23 0.80 0.25
CA ILE A 126 11.49 -0.63 0.08
C ILE A 126 10.18 -1.40 0.27
N ASP A 127 9.79 -2.21 -0.71
CA ASP A 127 8.80 -3.28 -0.54
C ASP A 127 9.43 -4.39 0.32
N THR A 128 9.03 -4.45 1.57
CA THR A 128 9.68 -5.33 2.55
C THR A 128 9.60 -6.79 2.18
N PHE A 129 8.46 -7.24 1.63
CA PHE A 129 8.32 -8.64 1.20
C PHE A 129 9.23 -8.97 0.02
N ARG A 130 9.28 -8.13 -1.00
CA ARG A 130 10.13 -8.34 -2.19
C ARG A 130 11.61 -8.11 -1.91
N HIS A 131 11.96 -7.48 -0.81
CA HIS A 131 13.34 -7.42 -0.33
C HIS A 131 13.90 -8.81 0.05
N PHE A 132 13.06 -9.71 0.59
CA PHE A 132 13.47 -11.06 1.00
C PHE A 132 13.03 -12.16 0.05
N THR A 133 11.96 -11.97 -0.72
CA THR A 133 11.31 -13.03 -1.49
C THR A 133 11.18 -12.63 -2.96
N THR A 134 11.88 -13.34 -3.82
CA THR A 134 11.88 -13.14 -5.29
C THR A 134 11.03 -14.16 -6.04
N ASP A 135 10.49 -15.16 -5.35
CA ASP A 135 9.70 -16.22 -5.94
C ASP A 135 8.24 -15.82 -6.19
N PRO A 136 7.58 -16.39 -7.21
CA PRO A 136 6.16 -16.19 -7.47
C PRO A 136 5.28 -17.00 -6.51
N GLY A 137 3.94 -16.79 -6.61
CA GLY A 137 2.98 -17.62 -5.90
C GLY A 137 2.61 -17.14 -4.50
N HIS A 138 3.12 -15.99 -4.08
CA HIS A 138 2.83 -15.37 -2.80
C HIS A 138 1.77 -14.27 -2.98
N TYR A 139 0.57 -14.52 -2.48
CA TYR A 139 -0.58 -13.63 -2.67
C TYR A 139 -1.24 -13.32 -1.34
N THR A 140 -1.97 -12.21 -1.28
CA THR A 140 -2.72 -11.76 -0.10
C THR A 140 -4.22 -11.74 -0.35
N TRP A 141 -4.65 -11.77 -1.62
CA TRP A 141 -6.05 -11.75 -2.01
C TRP A 141 -6.37 -12.80 -3.08
N TRP A 142 -7.55 -13.41 -2.97
CA TRP A 142 -8.11 -14.36 -3.94
C TRP A 142 -9.58 -14.06 -4.19
N SER A 143 -10.02 -14.16 -5.43
CA SER A 143 -11.44 -14.06 -5.75
C SER A 143 -12.23 -15.17 -5.04
N TYR A 144 -13.41 -14.84 -4.53
CA TYR A 144 -14.34 -15.83 -3.98
C TYR A 144 -14.95 -16.74 -5.06
N ARG A 145 -14.78 -16.39 -6.33
CA ARG A 145 -15.29 -17.14 -7.47
C ARG A 145 -14.31 -18.24 -7.88
N THR A 146 -14.85 -19.31 -8.49
CA THR A 146 -14.08 -20.37 -9.15
C THR A 146 -13.05 -21.10 -8.29
N ASN A 147 -13.26 -21.15 -6.97
CA ASN A 147 -12.32 -21.80 -6.02
C ASN A 147 -10.86 -21.30 -6.18
N ALA A 148 -10.69 -19.99 -6.40
CA ALA A 148 -9.41 -19.38 -6.74
C ALA A 148 -8.34 -19.60 -5.66
N ARG A 149 -8.72 -19.57 -4.37
CA ARG A 149 -7.78 -19.76 -3.25
C ARG A 149 -7.18 -21.19 -3.23
N ALA A 150 -7.98 -22.22 -3.41
CA ALA A 150 -7.48 -23.59 -3.46
C ALA A 150 -6.55 -23.87 -4.65
N ARG A 151 -6.71 -23.10 -5.73
CA ARG A 151 -5.89 -23.16 -6.95
C ARG A 151 -4.70 -22.18 -6.92
N ASN A 152 -4.55 -21.43 -5.83
CA ASN A 152 -3.61 -20.33 -5.68
C ASN A 152 -3.62 -19.33 -6.85
N ILE A 153 -4.81 -18.99 -7.38
CA ILE A 153 -4.99 -17.96 -8.41
C ILE A 153 -5.28 -16.65 -7.68
N GLY A 154 -4.24 -16.04 -7.15
CA GLY A 154 -4.32 -14.88 -6.28
C GLY A 154 -3.57 -13.66 -6.78
N TRP A 155 -3.62 -12.62 -5.98
CA TRP A 155 -2.98 -11.32 -6.17
C TRP A 155 -2.32 -10.89 -4.87
N ARG A 156 -1.15 -10.30 -4.92
CA ARG A 156 -0.54 -9.60 -3.80
C ARG A 156 -0.93 -8.13 -3.88
N LEU A 157 -1.85 -7.72 -3.03
CA LEU A 157 -2.43 -6.37 -3.00
C LEU A 157 -2.07 -5.63 -1.71
N ASP A 158 -1.71 -6.37 -0.65
CA ASP A 158 -1.34 -5.82 0.64
C ASP A 158 0.17 -5.71 0.76
N TYR A 159 0.63 -4.59 1.30
CA TYR A 159 2.05 -4.27 1.39
C TYR A 159 2.43 -3.73 2.76
N HIS A 160 3.69 -3.97 3.09
CA HIS A 160 4.45 -3.17 4.04
C HIS A 160 5.62 -2.55 3.27
N VAL A 161 5.61 -1.24 3.15
CA VAL A 161 6.64 -0.46 2.47
C VAL A 161 7.28 0.46 3.48
N ILE A 162 8.60 0.46 3.57
CA ILE A 162 9.36 1.26 4.54
C ILE A 162 10.29 2.24 3.86
N ASP A 163 10.56 3.36 4.52
CA ASP A 163 11.65 4.24 4.18
C ASP A 163 12.98 3.48 4.24
N GLU A 164 13.88 3.68 3.27
CA GLU A 164 15.20 3.02 3.20
C GLU A 164 16.05 3.27 4.44
N ALA A 165 15.85 4.38 5.16
CA ALA A 165 16.52 4.66 6.42
C ALA A 165 16.20 3.60 7.51
N LEU A 166 15.11 2.86 7.37
CA LEU A 166 14.72 1.76 8.26
C LEU A 166 15.28 0.40 7.83
N ALA A 167 15.88 0.29 6.64
CA ALA A 167 16.39 -0.97 6.11
C ALA A 167 17.34 -1.73 7.07
N PRO A 168 18.25 -1.06 7.82
CA PRO A 168 19.11 -1.77 8.76
C PRO A 168 18.38 -2.45 9.93
N ARG A 169 17.11 -2.08 10.17
CA ARG A 169 16.25 -2.66 11.21
C ARG A 169 15.31 -3.75 10.68
N LEU A 170 15.24 -3.90 9.35
CA LEU A 170 14.35 -4.86 8.71
C LEU A 170 14.94 -6.28 8.80
N GLN A 171 14.30 -7.15 9.57
CA GLN A 171 14.78 -8.51 9.82
C GLN A 171 14.07 -9.57 8.99
N ALA A 172 12.78 -9.42 8.74
CA ALA A 172 11.97 -10.35 7.97
C ALA A 172 10.67 -9.70 7.49
N ALA A 173 10.13 -10.21 6.39
CA ALA A 173 8.75 -9.96 5.96
C ALA A 173 8.16 -11.26 5.40
N ARG A 174 6.90 -11.56 5.74
CA ARG A 174 6.21 -12.81 5.40
C ARG A 174 4.77 -12.51 5.00
N ILE A 175 4.19 -13.41 4.19
CA ILE A 175 2.77 -13.49 3.84
C ILE A 175 2.24 -14.83 4.35
#